data_51487e659856cf26a928be95cbadedc6
#
_entry.id   51487e659856cf26a928be95cbadedc6
#
_cell.length_a   1.000
_cell.length_b   1.000
_cell.length_c   1.000
_cell.angle_alpha   90.00
_cell.angle_beta   90.00
_cell.angle_gamma   90.00
#
_symmetry.space_group_name_H-M   'P 1'
#
loop_
_entity.id
_entity.type
_entity.pdbx_description
1 polymer ?
#
loop_
_entity_poly.entity_id
_entity_poly.type
_entity_poly.pdbx_seq_one_letter_code
_entity_poly.pdbx_strand_id
1 'polypeptide(L)'
;MIDFKRKRRAYIMPVFQLIRKVLNIFKKYAYPDYIATKSVYQLYVEDQNYKCFLHFKELLKTSLLLSTKKIREHAINQAIKNDDQSNYYLEFGVYSGTSIKFFSKYLSKNEIYGFDSFEGLKEHWYGTTVTKGTFDLKKKIPSLPKNVVPI
;
A
#
# COMPACT_ATOMS: atom_id res chain seq x y z
N MET A 1 -6.77 -18.05 -28.75
CA MET A 1 -5.36 -17.57 -28.78
C MET A 1 -4.94 -17.34 -27.33
N ILE A 2 -4.48 -18.45 -26.69
CA ILE A 2 -4.30 -18.55 -25.24
C ILE A 2 -2.91 -18.04 -24.86
N ASP A 3 -2.93 -17.09 -24.05
CA ASP A 3 -2.00 -16.34 -23.22
C ASP A 3 -0.59 -16.95 -23.00
N PHE A 4 0.24 -16.85 -24.04
CA PHE A 4 1.67 -17.19 -23.99
C PHE A 4 2.49 -16.23 -23.10
N LYS A 5 1.98 -15.02 -22.82
CA LYS A 5 2.65 -14.01 -21.97
C LYS A 5 2.52 -14.31 -20.49
N ARG A 6 1.43 -14.97 -20.05
CA ARG A 6 1.19 -15.29 -18.63
C ARG A 6 2.07 -16.46 -18.16
N LYS A 7 2.31 -17.45 -19.01
CA LYS A 7 3.22 -18.57 -18.70
C LYS A 7 4.68 -18.16 -18.58
N ARG A 8 5.17 -17.22 -19.41
CA ARG A 8 6.57 -16.76 -19.32
C ARG A 8 6.89 -16.03 -18.01
N ARG A 9 5.95 -15.24 -17.43
CA ARG A 9 6.14 -14.57 -16.13
C ARG A 9 6.24 -15.55 -14.96
N ALA A 10 5.50 -16.65 -14.99
CA ALA A 10 5.51 -17.65 -13.92
C ALA A 10 6.83 -18.43 -13.82
N TYR A 11 7.56 -18.59 -14.94
CA TYR A 11 8.85 -19.29 -14.95
C TYR A 11 10.05 -18.36 -14.73
N ILE A 12 9.93 -17.07 -15.02
CA ILE A 12 11.03 -16.11 -14.89
C ILE A 12 11.26 -15.73 -13.41
N MET A 13 10.22 -15.62 -12.60
CA MET A 13 10.34 -15.27 -11.18
C MET A 13 11.16 -16.28 -10.36
N PRO A 14 10.93 -17.60 -10.44
CA PRO A 14 11.75 -18.56 -9.70
C PRO A 14 13.19 -18.62 -10.20
N VAL A 15 13.45 -18.42 -11.49
CA VAL A 15 14.79 -18.37 -12.05
C VAL A 15 15.57 -17.16 -11.51
N PHE A 16 14.98 -15.96 -11.47
CA PHE A 16 15.60 -14.79 -10.89
C PHE A 16 15.88 -14.94 -9.39
N GLN A 17 14.98 -15.58 -8.66
CA GLN A 17 15.20 -15.88 -7.23
C GLN A 17 16.34 -16.89 -7.04
N LEU A 18 16.43 -17.88 -7.89
CA LEU A 18 17.52 -18.86 -7.87
C LEU A 18 18.87 -18.20 -8.21
N ILE A 19 18.92 -17.39 -9.28
CA ILE A 19 20.11 -16.60 -9.65
C ILE A 19 20.55 -15.70 -8.50
N ARG A 20 19.60 -15.00 -7.83
CA ARG A 20 19.89 -14.15 -6.67
C ARG A 20 20.46 -14.94 -5.49
N LYS A 21 19.94 -16.14 -5.22
CA LYS A 21 20.49 -17.06 -4.19
C LYS A 21 21.90 -17.51 -4.53
N VAL A 22 22.12 -17.93 -5.78
CA VAL A 22 23.46 -18.34 -6.27
C VAL A 22 24.45 -17.18 -6.19
N LEU A 23 24.07 -15.98 -6.66
CA LEU A 23 24.91 -14.79 -6.55
C LEU A 23 25.24 -14.40 -5.10
N ASN A 24 24.29 -14.57 -4.17
CA ASN A 24 24.55 -14.31 -2.75
C ASN A 24 25.49 -15.35 -2.13
N ILE A 25 25.42 -16.61 -2.57
CA ILE A 25 26.37 -17.65 -2.17
C ILE A 25 27.77 -17.32 -2.73
N PHE A 26 27.86 -16.96 -4.02
CA PHE A 26 29.14 -16.55 -4.63
C PHE A 26 29.75 -15.33 -3.95
N LYS A 27 28.95 -14.31 -3.60
CA LYS A 27 29.42 -13.14 -2.83
C LYS A 27 30.03 -13.55 -1.49
N LYS A 28 29.39 -14.49 -0.78
CA LYS A 28 29.87 -14.99 0.51
C LYS A 28 31.24 -15.69 0.41
N TYR A 29 31.50 -16.42 -0.70
CA TYR A 29 32.76 -17.15 -0.89
C TYR A 29 33.83 -16.32 -1.63
N ALA A 30 33.45 -15.41 -2.51
CA ALA A 30 34.39 -14.57 -3.24
C ALA A 30 34.91 -13.38 -2.40
N TYR A 31 34.15 -12.95 -1.39
CA TYR A 31 34.51 -11.86 -0.50
C TYR A 31 34.21 -12.25 0.95
N PRO A 32 35.05 -13.16 1.54
CA PRO A 32 34.84 -13.64 2.91
C PRO A 32 34.85 -12.52 3.95
N ASP A 33 35.55 -11.40 3.65
CA ASP A 33 35.60 -10.21 4.51
C ASP A 33 34.53 -9.16 4.20
N TYR A 34 33.62 -9.43 3.25
CA TYR A 34 32.46 -8.59 2.99
C TYR A 34 31.41 -8.80 4.09
N ILE A 35 31.73 -8.33 5.28
CA ILE A 35 30.71 -8.08 6.28
C ILE A 35 29.90 -6.89 5.74
N ALA A 36 28.66 -7.15 5.36
CA ALA A 36 27.74 -6.10 5.01
C ALA A 36 27.50 -5.24 6.27
N THR A 37 28.43 -4.31 6.53
CA THR A 37 28.31 -3.37 7.64
C THR A 37 27.11 -2.48 7.33
N LYS A 38 26.14 -2.46 8.22
CA LYS A 38 25.01 -1.55 8.13
C LYS A 38 25.56 -0.12 8.14
N SER A 39 25.04 0.71 7.25
CA SER A 39 25.34 2.14 7.29
C SER A 39 24.81 2.75 8.59
N VAL A 40 25.40 3.86 9.02
CA VAL A 40 24.93 4.62 10.20
C VAL A 40 23.42 4.95 10.08
N TYR A 41 22.96 5.27 8.87
CA TYR A 41 21.54 5.51 8.61
C TYR A 41 20.68 4.26 8.83
N GLN A 42 21.13 3.09 8.40
CA GLN A 42 20.39 1.84 8.64
C GLN A 42 20.30 1.52 10.13
N LEU A 43 21.39 1.71 10.88
CA LEU A 43 21.40 1.53 12.34
C LEU A 43 20.44 2.52 13.02
N TYR A 44 20.43 3.77 12.59
CA TYR A 44 19.49 4.77 13.09
C TYR A 44 18.04 4.37 12.84
N VAL A 45 17.69 3.94 11.62
CA VAL A 45 16.33 3.52 11.27
C VAL A 45 15.89 2.30 12.09
N GLU A 46 16.79 1.32 12.29
CA GLU A 46 16.50 0.16 13.13
C GLU A 46 16.27 0.55 14.60
N ASP A 47 17.08 1.44 15.16
CA ASP A 47 16.88 1.97 16.51
C ASP A 47 15.54 2.70 16.65
N GLN A 48 15.17 3.56 15.69
CA GLN A 48 13.88 4.24 15.71
C GLN A 48 12.71 3.25 15.58
N ASN A 49 12.81 2.25 14.73
CA ASN A 49 11.80 1.19 14.60
C ASN A 49 11.65 0.39 15.89
N TYR A 50 12.77 0.08 16.55
CA TYR A 50 12.74 -0.62 17.83
C TYR A 50 12.11 0.22 18.95
N LYS A 51 12.44 1.50 19.04
CA LYS A 51 11.80 2.44 19.99
C LYS A 51 10.31 2.57 19.73
N CYS A 52 9.90 2.68 18.46
CA CYS A 52 8.49 2.67 18.05
C CYS A 52 7.80 1.37 18.48
N PHE A 53 8.42 0.22 18.26
CA PHE A 53 7.89 -1.07 18.71
C PHE A 53 7.71 -1.10 20.24
N LEU A 54 8.71 -0.65 21.01
CA LEU A 54 8.61 -0.63 22.47
C LEU A 54 7.45 0.26 22.95
N HIS A 55 7.24 1.41 22.28
CA HIS A 55 6.14 2.32 22.60
C HIS A 55 4.77 1.65 22.40
N PHE A 56 4.59 0.91 21.31
CA PHE A 56 3.30 0.27 20.99
C PHE A 56 3.18 -1.17 21.49
N LYS A 57 4.21 -1.75 22.10
CA LYS A 57 4.28 -3.18 22.45
C LYS A 57 3.07 -3.66 23.25
N GLU A 58 2.67 -2.91 24.27
CA GLU A 58 1.54 -3.30 25.13
C GLU A 58 0.22 -3.18 24.39
N LEU A 59 0.04 -2.15 23.58
CA LEU A 59 -1.13 -2.00 22.73
C LEU A 59 -1.24 -3.14 21.70
N LEU A 60 -0.11 -3.57 21.12
CA LEU A 60 -0.08 -4.65 20.13
C LEU A 60 -0.52 -6.01 20.71
N LYS A 61 -0.31 -6.26 22.00
CA LYS A 61 -0.75 -7.50 22.67
C LYS A 61 -2.26 -7.67 22.69
N THR A 62 -2.98 -6.58 22.73
CA THR A 62 -4.46 -6.54 22.79
C THR A 62 -5.10 -6.14 21.47
N SER A 63 -4.29 -5.83 20.45
CA SER A 63 -4.77 -5.38 19.15
C SER A 63 -5.04 -6.54 18.21
N LEU A 64 -6.08 -6.40 17.41
CA LEU A 64 -6.34 -7.32 16.30
C LEU A 64 -5.42 -6.99 15.13
N LEU A 65 -4.42 -7.83 14.89
CA LEU A 65 -3.46 -7.65 13.81
C LEU A 65 -4.01 -8.25 12.51
N LEU A 66 -4.37 -7.40 11.56
CA LEU A 66 -4.96 -7.77 10.29
C LEU A 66 -4.11 -7.34 9.12
N SER A 67 -4.19 -8.06 8.01
CA SER A 67 -3.66 -7.58 6.73
C SER A 67 -4.42 -6.31 6.28
N THR A 68 -3.81 -5.49 5.41
CA THR A 68 -4.43 -4.26 4.88
C THR A 68 -5.84 -4.50 4.32
N LYS A 69 -6.05 -5.62 3.62
CA LYS A 69 -7.38 -5.97 3.12
C LYS A 69 -8.35 -6.27 4.26
N LYS A 70 -7.95 -7.07 5.23
CA LYS A 70 -8.79 -7.48 6.35
C LYS A 70 -9.14 -6.32 7.29
N ILE A 71 -8.22 -5.38 7.51
CA ILE A 71 -8.50 -4.20 8.31
C ILE A 71 -9.53 -3.29 7.61
N ARG A 72 -9.45 -3.14 6.29
CA ARG A 72 -10.46 -2.41 5.50
C ARG A 72 -11.83 -3.10 5.54
N GLU A 73 -11.87 -4.44 5.38
CA GLU A 73 -13.11 -5.23 5.52
C GLU A 73 -13.72 -5.06 6.91
N HIS A 74 -12.90 -5.13 7.95
CA HIS A 74 -13.36 -4.93 9.34
C HIS A 74 -13.93 -3.53 9.53
N ALA A 75 -13.21 -2.49 9.14
CA ALA A 75 -13.63 -1.10 9.30
C ALA A 75 -14.97 -0.82 8.61
N ILE A 76 -15.10 -1.20 7.34
CA ILE A 76 -16.34 -0.95 6.60
C ILE A 76 -17.53 -1.73 7.15
N ASN A 77 -17.32 -2.97 7.59
CA ASN A 77 -18.37 -3.77 8.21
C ASN A 77 -18.84 -3.17 9.55
N GLN A 78 -17.95 -2.57 10.34
CA GLN A 78 -18.34 -1.85 11.56
C GLN A 78 -19.09 -0.55 11.23
N ALA A 79 -18.64 0.20 10.21
CA ALA A 79 -19.34 1.41 9.78
C ALA A 79 -20.77 1.10 9.32
N ILE A 80 -20.97 0.07 8.49
CA ILE A 80 -22.29 -0.33 7.99
C ILE A 80 -23.23 -0.76 9.13
N LYS A 81 -22.72 -1.46 10.14
CA LYS A 81 -23.53 -1.89 11.29
C LYS A 81 -24.10 -0.73 12.11
N ASN A 82 -23.38 0.38 12.14
CA ASN A 82 -23.73 1.56 12.90
C ASN A 82 -24.34 2.67 12.03
N ASP A 83 -24.59 2.39 10.75
CA ASP A 83 -25.15 3.35 9.81
C ASP A 83 -26.67 3.43 9.96
N ASP A 84 -27.15 4.62 10.30
CA ASP A 84 -28.57 4.98 10.39
C ASP A 84 -29.11 5.57 9.07
N GLN A 85 -28.32 5.46 7.98
CA GLN A 85 -28.56 6.03 6.64
C GLN A 85 -28.52 7.56 6.58
N SER A 86 -28.14 8.25 7.66
CA SER A 86 -27.92 9.69 7.68
C SER A 86 -26.46 10.07 7.41
N ASN A 87 -25.57 9.09 7.35
CA ASN A 87 -24.13 9.29 7.26
C ASN A 87 -23.65 9.39 5.80
N TYR A 88 -22.60 10.16 5.60
CA TYR A 88 -21.89 10.24 4.33
C TYR A 88 -20.68 9.33 4.35
N TYR A 89 -20.41 8.68 3.20
CA TYR A 89 -19.17 7.94 2.96
C TYR A 89 -18.25 8.80 2.12
N LEU A 90 -17.14 9.22 2.70
CA LEU A 90 -16.21 10.17 2.09
C LEU A 90 -14.82 9.56 1.99
N GLU A 91 -14.14 9.76 0.86
CA GLU A 91 -12.73 9.44 0.68
C GLU A 91 -11.98 10.66 0.18
N PHE A 92 -10.95 11.08 0.92
CA PHE A 92 -10.06 12.18 0.56
C PHE A 92 -8.75 11.61 0.01
N GLY A 93 -8.45 11.88 -1.26
CA GLY A 93 -7.35 11.30 -2.00
C GLY A 93 -7.73 9.99 -2.69
N VAL A 94 -8.31 10.09 -3.87
CA VAL A 94 -8.82 8.95 -4.66
C VAL A 94 -7.75 8.34 -5.56
N TYR A 95 -6.92 9.18 -6.19
CA TYR A 95 -5.90 8.79 -7.17
C TYR A 95 -6.46 7.81 -8.21
N SER A 96 -5.94 6.57 -8.30
CA SER A 96 -6.38 5.52 -9.24
C SER A 96 -7.71 4.84 -8.85
N GLY A 97 -8.26 5.20 -7.70
CA GLY A 97 -9.52 4.67 -7.20
C GLY A 97 -9.41 3.28 -6.57
N THR A 98 -8.23 2.82 -6.16
CA THR A 98 -8.05 1.45 -5.64
C THR A 98 -8.84 1.21 -4.36
N SER A 99 -8.78 2.12 -3.39
CA SER A 99 -9.50 2.00 -2.11
C SER A 99 -10.98 2.28 -2.26
N ILE A 100 -11.37 3.34 -2.95
CA ILE A 100 -12.78 3.67 -3.15
C ILE A 100 -13.53 2.57 -3.91
N LYS A 101 -12.90 1.93 -4.91
CA LYS A 101 -13.44 0.75 -5.60
C LYS A 101 -13.60 -0.46 -4.68
N PHE A 102 -12.70 -0.60 -3.72
CA PHE A 102 -12.82 -1.66 -2.72
C PHE A 102 -14.03 -1.41 -1.83
N PHE A 103 -14.18 -0.21 -1.26
CA PHE A 103 -15.28 0.13 -0.37
C PHE A 103 -16.65 0.16 -1.08
N SER A 104 -16.69 0.60 -2.33
CA SER A 104 -17.95 0.65 -3.11
C SER A 104 -18.65 -0.72 -3.26
N LYS A 105 -17.88 -1.82 -3.20
CA LYS A 105 -18.44 -3.18 -3.24
C LYS A 105 -19.26 -3.52 -1.99
N TYR A 106 -18.89 -2.95 -0.84
CA TYR A 106 -19.61 -3.14 0.43
C TYR A 106 -20.75 -2.16 0.59
N LEU A 107 -20.66 -0.99 -0.06
CA LEU A 107 -21.60 0.11 0.00
C LEU A 107 -22.45 0.21 -1.26
N SER A 108 -22.87 -0.93 -1.83
CA SER A 108 -23.57 -0.97 -3.12
C SER A 108 -24.90 -0.20 -3.16
N LYS A 109 -25.47 0.09 -2.00
CA LYS A 109 -26.74 0.85 -1.85
C LYS A 109 -26.53 2.32 -1.46
N ASN A 110 -25.28 2.72 -1.19
CA ASN A 110 -24.91 4.06 -0.71
C ASN A 110 -24.04 4.75 -1.75
N GLU A 111 -24.11 6.06 -1.82
CA GLU A 111 -23.16 6.87 -2.56
C GLU A 111 -21.88 7.08 -1.74
N ILE A 112 -20.74 7.07 -2.43
CA ILE A 112 -19.43 7.38 -1.85
C ILE A 112 -18.89 8.61 -2.58
N TYR A 113 -18.54 9.64 -1.86
CA TYR A 113 -17.99 10.86 -2.42
C TYR A 113 -16.47 10.82 -2.34
N GLY A 114 -15.82 10.89 -3.50
CA GLY A 114 -14.36 10.82 -3.63
C GLY A 114 -13.78 12.19 -3.99
N PHE A 115 -13.01 12.78 -3.09
CA PHE A 115 -12.40 14.10 -3.26
C PHE A 115 -10.96 13.96 -3.74
N ASP A 116 -10.67 14.45 -4.94
CA ASP A 116 -9.29 14.47 -5.48
C ASP A 116 -9.18 15.50 -6.61
N SER A 117 -8.10 16.25 -6.65
CA SER A 117 -7.82 17.16 -7.76
C SER A 117 -7.33 16.43 -9.02
N PHE A 118 -6.88 15.19 -8.90
CA PHE A 118 -6.23 14.40 -9.94
C PHE A 118 -5.03 15.09 -10.60
N GLU A 119 -4.43 16.08 -9.90
CA GLU A 119 -3.24 16.82 -10.32
C GLU A 119 -1.97 16.38 -9.56
N GLY A 120 -2.11 15.39 -8.67
CA GLY A 120 -1.02 14.93 -7.82
C GLY A 120 -0.62 15.92 -6.74
N LEU A 121 0.50 15.61 -6.08
CA LEU A 121 0.99 16.41 -4.97
C LEU A 121 1.48 17.77 -5.45
N LYS A 122 1.08 18.83 -4.76
CA LYS A 122 1.52 20.22 -5.04
C LYS A 122 2.94 20.49 -4.53
N GLU A 123 3.44 19.71 -3.59
CA GLU A 123 4.76 19.83 -2.98
C GLU A 123 5.39 18.46 -2.73
N HIS A 124 6.67 18.44 -2.34
CA HIS A 124 7.34 17.22 -1.91
C HIS A 124 6.81 16.76 -0.55
N TRP A 125 6.63 15.48 -0.38
CA TRP A 125 6.29 14.90 0.92
C TRP A 125 7.57 14.73 1.73
N TYR A 126 7.94 15.76 2.48
CA TYR A 126 9.19 15.79 3.23
C TYR A 126 9.30 14.59 4.19
N GLY A 127 10.52 14.04 4.30
CA GLY A 127 10.77 12.83 5.09
C GLY A 127 10.42 11.51 4.37
N THR A 128 9.99 11.58 3.11
CA THR A 128 9.69 10.41 2.28
C THR A 128 10.37 10.52 0.91
N THR A 129 10.28 9.46 0.10
CA THR A 129 10.72 9.47 -1.30
C THR A 129 9.65 10.00 -2.26
N VAL A 130 8.50 10.44 -1.74
CA VAL A 130 7.37 10.89 -2.55
C VAL A 130 7.56 12.36 -2.93
N THR A 131 7.61 12.63 -4.22
CA THR A 131 7.93 13.96 -4.76
C THR A 131 6.68 14.69 -5.26
N LYS A 132 6.80 16.01 -5.44
CA LYS A 132 5.82 16.84 -6.16
C LYS A 132 5.45 16.20 -7.49
N GLY A 133 4.17 16.20 -7.85
CA GLY A 133 3.62 15.60 -9.05
C GLY A 133 3.35 14.10 -8.92
N THR A 134 3.76 13.44 -7.84
CA THR A 134 3.35 12.06 -7.58
C THR A 134 1.82 11.99 -7.48
N PHE A 135 1.23 10.92 -8.01
CA PHE A 135 -0.22 10.69 -8.11
C PHE A 135 -0.95 11.57 -9.15
N ASP A 136 -0.22 12.29 -10.02
CA ASP A 136 -0.82 13.08 -11.10
C ASP A 136 -1.47 12.16 -12.16
N LEU A 137 -2.74 12.38 -12.41
CA LEU A 137 -3.51 11.77 -13.49
C LEU A 137 -3.87 12.79 -14.58
N LYS A 138 -3.23 13.98 -14.58
CA LYS A 138 -3.49 15.05 -15.54
C LYS A 138 -4.97 15.46 -15.58
N LYS A 139 -5.57 15.60 -14.41
CA LYS A 139 -7.01 15.90 -14.20
C LYS A 139 -7.96 14.85 -14.77
N LYS A 140 -7.48 13.66 -15.12
CA LYS A 140 -8.34 12.60 -15.64
C LYS A 140 -8.92 11.79 -14.48
N ILE A 141 -10.22 11.79 -14.36
CA ILE A 141 -10.95 10.96 -13.42
C ILE A 141 -10.80 9.49 -13.85
N PRO A 142 -10.31 8.58 -12.99
CA PRO A 142 -10.23 7.17 -13.32
C PRO A 142 -11.62 6.56 -13.46
N SER A 143 -11.70 5.41 -14.13
CA SER A 143 -12.98 4.66 -14.17
C SER A 143 -13.38 4.25 -12.77
N LEU A 144 -14.52 4.71 -12.30
CA LEU A 144 -15.07 4.48 -10.96
C LEU A 144 -16.40 3.71 -11.05
N PRO A 145 -16.79 2.97 -10.00
CA PRO A 145 -18.12 2.36 -9.89
C PRO A 145 -19.24 3.40 -9.92
N LYS A 146 -20.45 2.97 -10.32
CA LYS A 146 -21.59 3.88 -10.48
C LYS A 146 -22.05 4.58 -9.20
N ASN A 147 -21.79 3.97 -8.04
CA ASN A 147 -22.12 4.54 -6.73
C ASN A 147 -20.98 5.40 -6.15
N VAL A 148 -19.97 5.74 -6.95
CA VAL A 148 -18.91 6.66 -6.56
C VAL A 148 -19.07 7.97 -7.31
N VAL A 149 -19.18 9.06 -6.55
CA VAL A 149 -19.32 10.44 -7.03
C VAL A 149 -17.98 11.15 -6.86
N PRO A 150 -17.22 11.39 -7.92
CA PRO A 150 -15.98 12.19 -7.84
C PRO A 150 -16.32 13.67 -7.68
N ILE A 151 -15.58 14.34 -6.78
CA ILE A 151 -15.69 15.78 -6.48
C ILE A 151 -14.35 16.46 -6.75
#